data_193d11724ab0c56d7bd81665a8f83a15
#
_entry.id   193d11724ab0c56d7bd81665a8f83a15
#
_cell.length_a   1.000
_cell.length_b   1.000
_cell.length_c   1.000
_cell.angle_alpha   90.00
_cell.angle_beta   90.00
_cell.angle_gamma   90.00
#
_symmetry.space_group_name_H-M   'P 1'
#
loop_
_entity.id
_entity.type
_entity.pdbx_description
1 polymer ?
#
loop_
_entity_poly.entity_id
_entity_poly.type
_entity_poly.pdbx_seq_one_letter_code
_entity_poly.pdbx_strand_id
1 'polypeptide(L)'
;MATSEKPAAKSTKRPARKAPVKKSSGSFIGSLFKGVIATCIALFLCGGFLALFVFALVYSQLPPIDTVVDYKPKVPMRVWTADGKLIAEFGEERRDFVTIDEIPDRVKQAVISAEDDGFYKHSGIEPKGFVRAALANLASGKKSQGASTITMQVARNFFLSSERSYIRKLYEVAMAFKIEANLSKDEILQIYMNQIFLGNRAYGFAAAGRTYYGKNIQQLTVGEAATLAGLPAAPSVYNPFASPKRAKIRRD
;
A
#
# COMPACT_ATOMS: atom_id res chain seq x y z
N MET A 1 63.02 95.43 37.74
CA MET A 1 61.84 95.16 36.93
C MET A 1 61.87 93.66 36.60
N ALA A 2 61.06 92.86 37.26
CA ALA A 2 61.04 91.41 37.07
C ALA A 2 59.59 91.05 36.76
N THR A 3 59.37 90.60 35.56
CA THR A 3 58.07 90.09 35.11
C THR A 3 57.94 88.56 35.41
N SER A 4 56.98 88.19 36.24
CA SER A 4 56.66 86.85 36.65
C SER A 4 55.81 86.16 35.57
N GLU A 5 56.33 85.15 34.96
CA GLU A 5 55.56 84.26 34.10
C GLU A 5 55.00 83.09 34.92
N LYS A 6 53.70 82.85 34.82
CA LYS A 6 52.94 81.79 35.49
C LYS A 6 52.82 80.58 34.56
N PRO A 7 53.16 79.36 34.94
CA PRO A 7 53.05 78.21 34.06
C PRO A 7 51.58 77.69 33.93
N ALA A 8 51.22 77.38 32.69
CA ALA A 8 49.92 76.87 32.32
C ALA A 8 49.67 75.37 32.79
N ALA A 9 48.55 75.09 33.43
CA ALA A 9 48.13 73.77 33.89
C ALA A 9 47.73 72.87 32.71
N LYS A 10 48.37 71.73 32.55
CA LYS A 10 48.00 70.67 31.60
C LYS A 10 46.71 69.93 32.09
N SER A 11 45.62 70.12 31.35
CA SER A 11 44.37 69.35 31.54
C SER A 11 44.58 67.94 31.05
N THR A 12 44.61 66.97 31.93
CA THR A 12 44.57 65.54 31.62
C THR A 12 43.10 65.11 31.40
N LYS A 13 42.71 64.92 30.14
CA LYS A 13 41.40 64.32 29.77
C LYS A 13 41.41 62.83 30.17
N ARG A 14 40.56 62.42 31.15
CA ARG A 14 40.23 61.01 31.49
C ARG A 14 39.58 60.38 30.30
N PRO A 15 39.98 59.12 29.94
CA PRO A 15 39.25 58.38 28.87
C PRO A 15 37.84 58.04 29.32
N ALA A 16 36.88 58.29 28.44
CA ALA A 16 35.47 57.97 28.67
C ALA A 16 35.25 56.45 28.78
N ARG A 17 34.69 56.00 29.92
CA ARG A 17 34.31 54.62 30.22
C ARG A 17 33.17 54.26 29.28
N LYS A 18 33.41 53.34 28.29
CA LYS A 18 32.40 52.80 27.40
C LYS A 18 31.31 52.12 28.26
N ALA A 19 30.07 52.54 28.13
CA ALA A 19 28.91 51.93 28.76
C ALA A 19 28.74 50.48 28.26
N PRO A 20 28.31 49.53 29.13
CA PRO A 20 28.10 48.17 28.69
C PRO A 20 26.92 48.13 27.70
N VAL A 21 27.19 47.58 26.52
CA VAL A 21 26.20 47.33 25.47
C VAL A 21 25.16 46.35 26.05
N LYS A 22 23.94 46.81 26.27
CA LYS A 22 22.80 45.94 26.62
C LYS A 22 22.63 44.93 25.50
N LYS A 23 22.97 43.62 25.75
CA LYS A 23 22.59 42.53 24.87
C LYS A 23 21.06 42.49 24.78
N SER A 24 20.54 42.67 23.56
CA SER A 24 19.12 42.74 23.28
C SER A 24 18.45 41.44 23.69
N SER A 25 17.31 41.51 24.35
CA SER A 25 16.47 40.37 24.78
C SER A 25 15.88 39.56 23.62
N GLY A 26 16.12 39.94 22.38
CA GLY A 26 15.71 39.21 21.17
C GLY A 26 16.42 37.86 20.95
N SER A 27 17.52 37.62 21.68
CA SER A 27 18.32 36.37 21.57
C SER A 27 17.65 35.14 22.26
N PHE A 28 16.85 35.35 23.30
CA PHE A 28 16.26 34.25 24.06
C PHE A 28 15.13 33.52 23.31
N ILE A 29 14.19 34.28 22.73
CA ILE A 29 13.05 33.70 21.95
C ILE A 29 13.58 33.01 20.70
N GLY A 30 14.59 33.60 20.00
CA GLY A 30 15.22 32.95 18.85
C GLY A 30 16.00 31.68 19.20
N SER A 31 16.61 31.62 20.40
CA SER A 31 17.28 30.42 20.90
C SER A 31 16.28 29.32 21.27
N LEU A 32 15.17 29.68 21.93
CA LEU A 32 14.09 28.75 22.28
C LEU A 32 13.45 28.14 21.02
N PHE A 33 13.14 28.97 20.01
CA PHE A 33 12.59 28.52 18.74
C PHE A 33 13.52 27.55 17.98
N LYS A 34 14.81 27.86 17.92
CA LYS A 34 15.83 26.96 17.34
C LYS A 34 15.92 25.64 18.13
N GLY A 35 15.84 25.69 19.46
CA GLY A 35 15.82 24.50 20.32
C GLY A 35 14.62 23.60 20.02
N VAL A 36 13.41 24.18 19.93
CA VAL A 36 12.19 23.42 19.60
C VAL A 36 12.30 22.76 18.21
N ILE A 37 12.75 23.52 17.19
CA ILE A 37 12.95 22.95 15.85
C ILE A 37 13.96 21.82 15.87
N ALA A 38 15.12 22.01 16.53
CA ALA A 38 16.13 20.96 16.63
C ALA A 38 15.60 19.70 17.33
N THR A 39 14.81 19.87 18.39
CA THR A 39 14.16 18.75 19.08
C THR A 39 13.15 18.03 18.18
N CYS A 40 12.32 18.76 17.45
CA CYS A 40 11.37 18.18 16.49
C CYS A 40 12.09 17.41 15.38
N ILE A 41 13.18 17.95 14.84
CA ILE A 41 14.01 17.27 13.83
C ILE A 41 14.64 16.01 14.43
N ALA A 42 15.20 16.08 15.63
CA ALA A 42 15.80 14.93 16.30
C ALA A 42 14.75 13.81 16.54
N LEU A 43 13.58 14.16 17.04
CA LEU A 43 12.48 13.21 17.23
C LEU A 43 12.02 12.60 15.91
N PHE A 44 11.93 13.39 14.85
CA PHE A 44 11.58 12.90 13.51
C PHE A 44 12.65 11.92 12.97
N LEU A 45 13.92 12.24 13.12
CA LEU A 45 15.03 11.37 12.70
C LEU A 45 15.09 10.08 13.52
N CYS A 46 14.93 10.17 14.85
CA CYS A 46 14.86 9.00 15.72
C CYS A 46 13.66 8.10 15.38
N GLY A 47 12.49 8.70 15.15
CA GLY A 47 11.30 7.97 14.72
C GLY A 47 11.48 7.28 13.37
N GLY A 48 12.08 7.97 12.41
CA GLY A 48 12.43 7.42 11.09
C GLY A 48 13.44 6.28 11.18
N PHE A 49 14.49 6.42 12.00
CA PHE A 49 15.47 5.36 12.24
C PHE A 49 14.83 4.14 12.90
N LEU A 50 13.98 4.33 13.92
CA LEU A 50 13.26 3.24 14.57
C LEU A 50 12.32 2.51 13.59
N ALA A 51 11.61 3.25 12.75
CA ALA A 51 10.73 2.67 11.73
C ALA A 51 11.52 1.84 10.70
N LEU A 52 12.67 2.35 10.23
CA LEU A 52 13.59 1.64 9.34
C LEU A 52 14.15 0.37 10.01
N PHE A 53 14.55 0.46 11.27
CA PHE A 53 15.07 -0.68 12.03
C PHE A 53 14.00 -1.78 12.19
N VAL A 54 12.78 -1.41 12.59
CA VAL A 54 11.66 -2.36 12.69
C VAL A 54 11.34 -2.97 11.32
N PHE A 55 11.35 -2.17 10.26
CA PHE A 55 11.15 -2.67 8.90
C PHE A 55 12.23 -3.66 8.49
N ALA A 56 13.51 -3.37 8.77
CA ALA A 56 14.62 -4.29 8.47
C ALA A 56 14.50 -5.62 9.24
N LEU A 57 14.10 -5.59 10.52
CA LEU A 57 13.83 -6.80 11.31
C LEU A 57 12.69 -7.62 10.71
N VAL A 58 11.58 -6.99 10.32
CA VAL A 58 10.46 -7.68 9.68
C VAL A 58 10.89 -8.26 8.33
N TYR A 59 11.63 -7.49 7.52
CA TYR A 59 12.10 -7.93 6.21
C TYR A 59 13.02 -9.15 6.30
N SER A 60 13.89 -9.23 7.32
CA SER A 60 14.77 -10.38 7.53
C SER A 60 14.03 -11.67 7.95
N GLN A 61 12.83 -11.54 8.49
CA GLN A 61 11.98 -12.67 8.92
C GLN A 61 10.95 -13.09 7.84
N LEU A 62 10.95 -12.43 6.68
CA LEU A 62 10.01 -12.79 5.63
C LEU A 62 10.31 -14.18 5.05
N PRO A 63 9.27 -14.99 4.80
CA PRO A 63 9.43 -16.29 4.18
C PRO A 63 10.07 -16.18 2.79
N PRO A 64 10.67 -17.28 2.30
CA PRO A 64 11.23 -17.33 0.95
C PRO A 64 10.11 -17.10 -0.09
N ILE A 65 10.47 -16.48 -1.21
CA ILE A 65 9.51 -16.13 -2.27
C ILE A 65 9.13 -17.32 -3.16
N ASP A 66 9.88 -18.41 -3.07
CA ASP A 66 9.72 -19.61 -3.93
C ASP A 66 8.29 -20.14 -3.96
N THR A 67 7.57 -20.02 -2.84
CA THR A 67 6.14 -20.39 -2.74
C THR A 67 5.25 -19.60 -3.70
N VAL A 68 5.64 -18.39 -4.07
CA VAL A 68 4.90 -17.54 -5.03
C VAL A 68 5.37 -17.79 -6.45
N VAL A 69 6.68 -17.91 -6.63
CA VAL A 69 7.32 -18.15 -7.95
C VAL A 69 6.90 -19.51 -8.50
N ASP A 70 6.97 -20.57 -7.66
CA ASP A 70 6.61 -21.94 -8.03
C ASP A 70 5.10 -22.25 -7.79
N TYR A 71 4.27 -21.21 -7.76
CA TYR A 71 2.88 -21.41 -7.46
C TYR A 71 2.18 -22.35 -8.44
N LYS A 72 1.81 -23.52 -7.93
CA LYS A 72 0.95 -24.51 -8.61
C LYS A 72 -0.40 -24.54 -7.91
N PRO A 73 -1.47 -24.04 -8.56
CA PRO A 73 -2.80 -24.05 -7.97
C PRO A 73 -3.26 -25.50 -7.72
N LYS A 74 -4.00 -25.70 -6.62
CA LYS A 74 -4.68 -26.98 -6.40
C LYS A 74 -5.73 -27.16 -7.49
N VAL A 75 -5.52 -28.15 -8.37
CA VAL A 75 -6.45 -28.46 -9.44
C VAL A 75 -7.52 -29.40 -8.91
N PRO A 76 -8.83 -29.06 -9.03
CA PRO A 76 -9.90 -29.98 -8.66
C PRO A 76 -9.90 -31.21 -9.58
N MET A 77 -10.31 -32.36 -9.06
CA MET A 77 -10.51 -33.55 -9.87
C MET A 77 -11.74 -33.37 -10.75
N ARG A 78 -11.58 -33.47 -12.05
CA ARG A 78 -12.68 -33.35 -13.04
C ARG A 78 -12.91 -34.67 -13.73
N VAL A 79 -14.19 -35.09 -13.76
CA VAL A 79 -14.64 -36.27 -14.46
C VAL A 79 -15.37 -35.85 -15.72
N TRP A 80 -14.91 -36.36 -16.84
CA TRP A 80 -15.45 -36.02 -18.16
C TRP A 80 -16.05 -37.24 -18.85
N THR A 81 -17.08 -37.03 -19.69
CA THR A 81 -17.56 -38.04 -20.63
C THR A 81 -16.53 -38.26 -21.75
N ALA A 82 -16.64 -39.36 -22.47
CA ALA A 82 -15.79 -39.65 -23.62
C ALA A 82 -15.94 -38.62 -24.75
N ASP A 83 -17.06 -37.90 -24.83
CA ASP A 83 -17.35 -36.82 -25.76
C ASP A 83 -16.98 -35.46 -25.22
N GLY A 84 -16.21 -35.39 -24.12
CA GLY A 84 -15.62 -34.16 -23.57
C GLY A 84 -16.56 -33.25 -22.78
N LYS A 85 -17.69 -33.79 -22.27
CA LYS A 85 -18.60 -33.07 -21.37
C LYS A 85 -18.22 -33.29 -19.92
N LEU A 86 -18.14 -32.20 -19.12
CA LEU A 86 -17.85 -32.27 -17.71
C LEU A 86 -19.04 -32.89 -16.96
N ILE A 87 -18.83 -34.07 -16.33
CA ILE A 87 -19.82 -34.76 -15.52
C ILE A 87 -19.84 -34.24 -14.10
N ALA A 88 -18.64 -34.12 -13.49
CA ALA A 88 -18.50 -33.71 -12.10
C ALA A 88 -17.14 -33.09 -11.84
N GLU A 89 -17.10 -32.19 -10.85
CA GLU A 89 -15.88 -31.55 -10.34
C GLU A 89 -15.85 -31.76 -8.82
N PHE A 90 -14.80 -32.41 -8.34
CA PHE A 90 -14.59 -32.73 -6.92
C PHE A 90 -13.42 -31.91 -6.37
N GLY A 91 -13.65 -31.18 -5.30
CA GLY A 91 -12.69 -30.34 -4.63
C GLY A 91 -13.36 -29.24 -3.82
N GLU A 92 -12.71 -28.73 -2.80
CA GLU A 92 -13.22 -27.62 -1.99
C GLU A 92 -13.17 -26.28 -2.76
N GLU A 93 -12.19 -26.16 -3.67
CA GLU A 93 -11.91 -24.95 -4.43
C GLU A 93 -12.12 -25.21 -5.93
N ARG A 94 -12.78 -24.29 -6.59
CA ARG A 94 -12.87 -24.26 -8.06
C ARG A 94 -11.79 -23.35 -8.58
N ARG A 95 -10.86 -23.90 -9.35
CA ARG A 95 -9.72 -23.20 -9.93
C ARG A 95 -9.56 -23.56 -11.40
N ASP A 96 -9.36 -22.53 -12.21
CA ASP A 96 -8.98 -22.62 -13.62
C ASP A 96 -7.77 -21.72 -13.82
N PHE A 97 -6.62 -22.32 -14.01
CA PHE A 97 -5.40 -21.56 -14.25
C PHE A 97 -5.40 -20.99 -15.66
N VAL A 98 -5.04 -19.71 -15.78
CA VAL A 98 -4.86 -19.00 -17.05
C VAL A 98 -3.57 -18.19 -16.99
N THR A 99 -2.83 -18.17 -18.11
CA THR A 99 -1.66 -17.30 -18.25
C THR A 99 -2.08 -15.86 -18.48
N ILE A 100 -1.17 -14.91 -18.26
CA ILE A 100 -1.47 -13.48 -18.43
C ILE A 100 -1.90 -13.14 -19.86
N ASP A 101 -1.34 -13.85 -20.85
CA ASP A 101 -1.64 -13.66 -22.27
C ASP A 101 -3.04 -14.18 -22.65
N GLU A 102 -3.54 -15.18 -21.94
CA GLU A 102 -4.89 -15.72 -22.12
C GLU A 102 -5.98 -14.85 -21.51
N ILE A 103 -5.61 -13.91 -20.62
CA ILE A 103 -6.56 -13.01 -19.96
C ILE A 103 -6.81 -11.79 -20.86
N PRO A 104 -8.05 -11.57 -21.31
CA PRO A 104 -8.37 -10.41 -22.16
C PRO A 104 -8.09 -9.09 -21.45
N ASP A 105 -7.62 -8.08 -22.20
CA ASP A 105 -7.29 -6.76 -21.67
C ASP A 105 -8.46 -6.10 -20.95
N ARG A 106 -9.70 -6.27 -21.42
CA ARG A 106 -10.90 -5.77 -20.72
C ARG A 106 -11.06 -6.31 -19.31
N VAL A 107 -10.61 -7.55 -19.05
CA VAL A 107 -10.65 -8.16 -17.69
C VAL A 107 -9.52 -7.63 -16.85
N LYS A 108 -8.28 -7.56 -17.39
CA LYS A 108 -7.12 -6.96 -16.72
C LYS A 108 -7.40 -5.51 -16.31
N GLN A 109 -7.91 -4.71 -17.24
CA GLN A 109 -8.25 -3.30 -17.01
C GLN A 109 -9.37 -3.12 -15.97
N ALA A 110 -10.41 -3.93 -16.01
CA ALA A 110 -11.47 -3.89 -15.00
C ALA A 110 -10.94 -4.15 -13.60
N VAL A 111 -10.05 -5.14 -13.44
CA VAL A 111 -9.43 -5.48 -12.15
C VAL A 111 -8.52 -4.38 -11.66
N ILE A 112 -7.63 -3.87 -12.51
CA ILE A 112 -6.69 -2.80 -12.18
C ILE A 112 -7.45 -1.53 -11.77
N SER A 113 -8.49 -1.15 -12.53
CA SER A 113 -9.30 0.03 -12.22
C SER A 113 -10.09 -0.10 -10.91
N ALA A 114 -10.51 -1.30 -10.54
CA ALA A 114 -11.29 -1.55 -9.33
C ALA A 114 -10.44 -1.64 -8.06
N GLU A 115 -9.24 -2.22 -8.15
CA GLU A 115 -8.41 -2.59 -7.01
C GLU A 115 -7.16 -1.72 -6.87
N ASP A 116 -6.52 -1.31 -7.98
CA ASP A 116 -5.21 -0.65 -7.98
C ASP A 116 -4.93 0.05 -9.31
N ASP A 117 -5.54 1.21 -9.54
CA ASP A 117 -5.45 1.97 -10.80
C ASP A 117 -4.01 2.42 -11.14
N GLY A 118 -3.15 2.49 -10.15
CA GLY A 118 -1.73 2.78 -10.26
C GLY A 118 -0.80 1.56 -10.40
N PHE A 119 -1.32 0.34 -10.52
CA PHE A 119 -0.57 -0.91 -10.39
C PHE A 119 0.76 -0.95 -11.14
N TYR A 120 0.80 -0.55 -12.41
CA TYR A 120 2.02 -0.53 -13.23
C TYR A 120 2.97 0.65 -12.94
N LYS A 121 2.57 1.60 -12.07
CA LYS A 121 3.32 2.85 -11.81
C LYS A 121 4.06 2.87 -10.47
N HIS A 122 3.73 1.98 -9.55
CA HIS A 122 4.33 1.92 -8.23
C HIS A 122 5.06 0.59 -8.00
N SER A 123 5.94 0.52 -6.99
CA SER A 123 6.72 -0.68 -6.63
C SER A 123 6.17 -1.30 -5.33
N GLY A 124 5.00 -1.92 -5.39
CA GLY A 124 4.38 -2.68 -4.30
C GLY A 124 3.41 -1.89 -3.43
N ILE A 125 3.63 -0.61 -3.21
CA ILE A 125 2.73 0.29 -2.47
C ILE A 125 2.45 1.56 -3.26
N GLU A 126 1.25 2.13 -3.10
CA GLU A 126 0.88 3.42 -3.66
C GLU A 126 0.78 4.47 -2.54
N PRO A 127 1.81 5.33 -2.32
CA PRO A 127 1.81 6.31 -1.23
C PRO A 127 0.64 7.29 -1.30
N LYS A 128 0.25 7.72 -2.50
CA LYS A 128 -0.90 8.62 -2.71
C LYS A 128 -2.21 7.98 -2.27
N GLY A 129 -2.40 6.68 -2.56
CA GLY A 129 -3.55 5.90 -2.11
C GLY A 129 -3.63 5.79 -0.59
N PHE A 130 -2.49 5.61 0.08
CA PHE A 130 -2.42 5.61 1.54
C PHE A 130 -2.85 6.96 2.14
N VAL A 131 -2.33 8.08 1.62
CA VAL A 131 -2.71 9.42 2.08
C VAL A 131 -4.20 9.67 1.83
N ARG A 132 -4.69 9.38 0.63
CA ARG A 132 -6.10 9.52 0.27
C ARG A 132 -7.01 8.72 1.20
N ALA A 133 -6.69 7.44 1.43
CA ALA A 133 -7.46 6.58 2.32
C ALA A 133 -7.41 7.04 3.78
N ALA A 134 -6.26 7.52 4.27
CA ALA A 134 -6.12 8.07 5.61
C ALA A 134 -7.01 9.31 5.80
N LEU A 135 -6.98 10.26 4.87
CA LEU A 135 -7.81 11.47 4.91
C LEU A 135 -9.31 11.13 4.80
N ALA A 136 -9.70 10.23 3.90
CA ALA A 136 -11.09 9.81 3.75
C ALA A 136 -11.63 9.09 4.99
N ASN A 137 -10.83 8.22 5.60
CA ASN A 137 -11.20 7.50 6.82
C ASN A 137 -11.28 8.46 8.03
N LEU A 138 -10.38 9.44 8.12
CA LEU A 138 -10.43 10.48 9.15
C LEU A 138 -11.68 11.36 9.00
N ALA A 139 -11.99 11.80 7.79
CA ALA A 139 -13.15 12.64 7.50
C ALA A 139 -14.49 11.92 7.72
N SER A 140 -14.55 10.62 7.41
CA SER A 140 -15.79 9.83 7.54
C SER A 140 -15.98 9.19 8.91
N GLY A 141 -14.95 9.16 9.77
CA GLY A 141 -14.95 8.45 11.04
C GLY A 141 -15.09 6.92 10.91
N LYS A 142 -15.04 6.39 9.70
CA LYS A 142 -15.20 4.97 9.37
C LYS A 142 -14.11 4.52 8.41
N LYS A 143 -13.79 3.21 8.41
CA LYS A 143 -12.91 2.60 7.39
C LYS A 143 -13.67 2.51 6.06
N SER A 144 -13.75 3.61 5.33
CA SER A 144 -14.50 3.73 4.07
C SER A 144 -13.66 3.37 2.83
N GLN A 145 -12.35 3.60 2.89
CA GLN A 145 -11.44 3.29 1.77
C GLN A 145 -10.27 2.42 2.22
N GLY A 146 -9.92 1.42 1.39
CA GLY A 146 -8.72 0.62 1.51
C GLY A 146 -7.58 1.23 0.68
N ALA A 147 -6.34 1.02 1.15
CA ALA A 147 -5.12 1.43 0.45
C ALA A 147 -4.22 0.23 0.15
N SER A 148 -4.80 -0.97 0.00
CA SER A 148 -4.03 -2.18 -0.30
C SER A 148 -3.90 -2.32 -1.80
N THR A 149 -2.68 -2.44 -2.29
CA THR A 149 -2.37 -2.71 -3.70
C THR A 149 -2.60 -4.19 -4.05
N ILE A 150 -2.63 -4.50 -5.35
CA ILE A 150 -2.70 -5.89 -5.85
C ILE A 150 -1.54 -6.72 -5.27
N THR A 151 -0.32 -6.19 -5.27
CA THR A 151 0.86 -6.88 -4.72
C THR A 151 0.72 -7.17 -3.22
N MET A 152 0.18 -6.23 -2.43
CA MET A 152 -0.12 -6.47 -1.01
C MET A 152 -1.20 -7.53 -0.80
N GLN A 153 -2.17 -7.63 -1.71
CA GLN A 153 -3.19 -8.68 -1.66
C GLN A 153 -2.61 -10.05 -2.01
N VAL A 154 -1.69 -10.14 -2.97
CA VAL A 154 -0.91 -11.36 -3.23
C VAL A 154 -0.13 -11.76 -1.98
N ALA A 155 0.63 -10.85 -1.39
CA ALA A 155 1.39 -11.10 -0.16
C ALA A 155 0.50 -11.67 0.96
N ARG A 156 -0.68 -11.08 1.16
CA ARG A 156 -1.65 -11.53 2.17
C ARG A 156 -2.17 -12.94 1.90
N ASN A 157 -2.47 -13.26 0.66
CA ASN A 157 -3.08 -14.54 0.30
C ASN A 157 -2.12 -15.72 0.42
N PHE A 158 -0.80 -15.48 0.25
CA PHE A 158 0.20 -16.54 0.31
C PHE A 158 0.84 -16.73 1.68
N PHE A 159 1.05 -15.65 2.42
CA PHE A 159 1.98 -15.67 3.56
C PHE A 159 1.36 -15.33 4.90
N LEU A 160 0.12 -14.85 4.93
CA LEU A 160 -0.41 -14.25 6.16
C LEU A 160 -1.70 -14.93 6.62
N SER A 161 -1.83 -15.06 7.94
CA SER A 161 -3.05 -15.54 8.59
C SER A 161 -4.21 -14.56 8.40
N SER A 162 -5.44 -15.03 8.57
CA SER A 162 -6.65 -14.22 8.45
C SER A 162 -6.82 -13.17 9.56
N GLU A 163 -6.01 -13.23 10.62
CA GLU A 163 -6.08 -12.29 11.74
C GLU A 163 -5.72 -10.87 11.33
N ARG A 164 -6.57 -9.92 11.70
CA ARG A 164 -6.38 -8.49 11.40
C ARG A 164 -5.51 -7.84 12.46
N SER A 165 -4.25 -7.56 12.18
CA SER A 165 -3.34 -6.83 13.06
C SER A 165 -2.53 -5.79 12.30
N TYR A 166 -2.01 -4.77 13.02
CA TYR A 166 -1.07 -3.80 12.44
C TYR A 166 0.25 -4.46 12.05
N ILE A 167 0.67 -5.47 12.82
CA ILE A 167 1.88 -6.26 12.52
C ILE A 167 1.72 -6.97 11.19
N ARG A 168 0.58 -7.64 10.94
CA ARG A 168 0.29 -8.24 9.65
C ARG A 168 0.37 -7.22 8.52
N LYS A 169 -0.14 -5.98 8.72
CA LYS A 169 -0.07 -4.94 7.68
C LYS A 169 1.37 -4.55 7.36
N LEU A 170 2.25 -4.53 8.34
CA LEU A 170 3.68 -4.31 8.13
C LEU A 170 4.32 -5.44 7.33
N TYR A 171 3.96 -6.70 7.63
CA TYR A 171 4.40 -7.85 6.83
C TYR A 171 3.86 -7.80 5.39
N GLU A 172 2.60 -7.40 5.17
CA GLU A 172 2.05 -7.21 3.81
C GLU A 172 2.88 -6.21 3.00
N VAL A 173 3.25 -5.07 3.62
CA VAL A 173 4.08 -4.04 2.98
C VAL A 173 5.48 -4.57 2.68
N ALA A 174 6.13 -5.17 3.66
CA ALA A 174 7.50 -5.68 3.50
C ALA A 174 7.56 -6.81 2.46
N MET A 175 6.58 -7.72 2.45
CA MET A 175 6.47 -8.78 1.46
C MET A 175 6.14 -8.24 0.07
N ALA A 176 5.31 -7.18 -0.04
CA ALA A 176 5.03 -6.56 -1.33
C ALA A 176 6.31 -6.03 -1.99
N PHE A 177 7.20 -5.37 -1.25
CA PHE A 177 8.52 -4.97 -1.78
C PHE A 177 9.36 -6.17 -2.21
N LYS A 178 9.36 -7.27 -1.43
CA LYS A 178 10.10 -8.48 -1.77
C LYS A 178 9.56 -9.15 -3.03
N ILE A 179 8.24 -9.19 -3.21
CA ILE A 179 7.57 -9.70 -4.42
C ILE A 179 7.96 -8.86 -5.65
N GLU A 180 7.84 -7.53 -5.57
CA GLU A 180 8.16 -6.61 -6.67
C GLU A 180 9.66 -6.60 -7.05
N ALA A 181 10.54 -6.96 -6.13
CA ALA A 181 11.97 -7.09 -6.41
C ALA A 181 12.31 -8.37 -7.19
N ASN A 182 11.40 -9.37 -7.24
CA ASN A 182 11.67 -10.69 -7.82
C ASN A 182 10.74 -11.06 -8.97
N LEU A 183 9.58 -10.42 -9.09
CA LEU A 183 8.57 -10.72 -10.09
C LEU A 183 8.21 -9.47 -10.89
N SER A 184 7.94 -9.64 -12.18
CA SER A 184 7.40 -8.61 -13.03
C SER A 184 5.93 -8.30 -12.66
N LYS A 185 5.45 -7.14 -13.09
CA LYS A 185 4.04 -6.73 -12.89
C LYS A 185 3.05 -7.73 -13.49
N ASP A 186 3.36 -8.27 -14.66
CA ASP A 186 2.50 -9.23 -15.33
C ASP A 186 2.44 -10.57 -14.60
N GLU A 187 3.56 -11.04 -14.05
CA GLU A 187 3.59 -12.22 -13.19
C GLU A 187 2.79 -12.01 -11.90
N ILE A 188 2.93 -10.87 -11.25
CA ILE A 188 2.15 -10.50 -10.06
C ILE A 188 0.66 -10.47 -10.37
N LEU A 189 0.27 -9.85 -11.48
CA LEU A 189 -1.13 -9.77 -11.92
C LEU A 189 -1.68 -11.17 -12.25
N GLN A 190 -0.90 -11.99 -12.95
CA GLN A 190 -1.27 -13.38 -13.25
C GLN A 190 -1.55 -14.17 -11.96
N ILE A 191 -0.65 -14.08 -11.00
CA ILE A 191 -0.81 -14.74 -9.70
C ILE A 191 -2.07 -14.24 -9.00
N TYR A 192 -2.27 -12.94 -8.93
CA TYR A 192 -3.47 -12.35 -8.33
C TYR A 192 -4.75 -12.87 -8.98
N MET A 193 -4.80 -12.83 -10.31
CA MET A 193 -5.99 -13.21 -11.08
C MET A 193 -6.31 -14.71 -11.02
N ASN A 194 -5.36 -15.55 -10.66
CA ASN A 194 -5.55 -16.98 -10.44
C ASN A 194 -5.82 -17.37 -8.98
N GLN A 195 -5.47 -16.48 -8.02
CA GLN A 195 -5.51 -16.80 -6.59
C GLN A 195 -6.69 -16.23 -5.84
N ILE A 196 -7.16 -15.04 -6.23
CA ILE A 196 -8.11 -14.28 -5.42
C ILE A 196 -9.44 -15.03 -5.27
N PHE A 197 -9.96 -15.09 -4.04
CA PHE A 197 -11.27 -15.66 -3.76
C PHE A 197 -12.38 -14.70 -4.19
N LEU A 198 -13.30 -15.19 -5.01
CA LEU A 198 -14.40 -14.43 -5.60
C LEU A 198 -15.79 -14.90 -5.18
N GLY A 199 -15.87 -15.71 -4.12
CA GLY A 199 -17.14 -16.28 -3.64
C GLY A 199 -17.51 -17.58 -4.34
N ASN A 200 -18.54 -18.27 -3.83
CA ASN A 200 -19.06 -19.54 -4.37
C ASN A 200 -17.98 -20.58 -4.68
N ARG A 201 -16.96 -20.66 -3.82
CA ARG A 201 -15.79 -21.55 -3.97
C ARG A 201 -14.93 -21.24 -5.20
N ALA A 202 -15.19 -20.14 -5.93
CA ALA A 202 -14.39 -19.73 -7.08
C ALA A 202 -13.14 -18.97 -6.64
N TYR A 203 -11.98 -19.48 -7.02
CA TYR A 203 -10.68 -18.88 -6.85
C TYR A 203 -10.11 -18.56 -8.23
N GLY A 204 -9.83 -17.29 -8.45
CA GLY A 204 -9.39 -16.72 -9.72
C GLY A 204 -10.57 -16.35 -10.66
N PHE A 205 -10.24 -15.46 -11.58
CA PHE A 205 -11.24 -14.85 -12.49
C PHE A 205 -11.79 -15.84 -13.52
N ALA A 206 -10.99 -16.82 -13.98
CA ALA A 206 -11.45 -17.83 -14.92
C ALA A 206 -12.50 -18.74 -14.28
N ALA A 207 -12.24 -19.24 -13.07
CA ALA A 207 -13.20 -20.04 -12.31
C ALA A 207 -14.45 -19.23 -11.95
N ALA A 208 -14.31 -17.93 -11.63
CA ALA A 208 -15.44 -17.06 -11.37
C ALA A 208 -16.29 -16.84 -12.63
N GLY A 209 -15.68 -16.64 -13.80
CA GLY A 209 -16.38 -16.53 -15.07
C GLY A 209 -17.29 -17.74 -15.35
N ARG A 210 -16.77 -18.95 -15.12
CA ARG A 210 -17.57 -20.18 -15.24
C ARG A 210 -18.64 -20.29 -14.16
N THR A 211 -18.30 -19.96 -12.93
CA THR A 211 -19.23 -20.08 -11.79
C THR A 211 -20.41 -19.14 -11.92
N TYR A 212 -20.19 -17.88 -12.28
CA TYR A 212 -21.24 -16.87 -12.31
C TYR A 212 -21.95 -16.74 -13.66
N TYR A 213 -21.26 -17.02 -14.76
CA TYR A 213 -21.76 -16.77 -16.12
C TYR A 213 -21.75 -18.01 -17.03
N GLY A 214 -21.16 -19.14 -16.59
CA GLY A 214 -21.00 -20.34 -17.43
C GLY A 214 -20.06 -20.09 -18.63
N LYS A 215 -19.19 -19.08 -18.56
CA LYS A 215 -18.35 -18.63 -19.68
C LYS A 215 -16.85 -18.80 -19.35
N ASN A 216 -16.06 -19.04 -20.38
CA ASN A 216 -14.61 -18.90 -20.28
C ASN A 216 -14.25 -17.41 -20.14
N ILE A 217 -13.08 -17.13 -19.54
CA ILE A 217 -12.63 -15.75 -19.29
C ILE A 217 -12.54 -14.92 -20.58
N GLN A 218 -12.21 -15.53 -21.71
CA GLN A 218 -12.14 -14.90 -23.02
C GLN A 218 -13.50 -14.43 -23.56
N GLN A 219 -14.61 -15.00 -23.07
CA GLN A 219 -15.97 -14.72 -23.52
C GLN A 219 -16.69 -13.69 -22.64
N LEU A 220 -16.08 -13.26 -21.53
CA LEU A 220 -16.67 -12.27 -20.62
C LEU A 220 -16.83 -10.92 -21.33
N THR A 221 -18.01 -10.34 -21.21
CA THR A 221 -18.26 -8.95 -21.64
C THR A 221 -17.61 -7.96 -20.67
N VAL A 222 -17.50 -6.69 -21.02
CA VAL A 222 -16.98 -5.63 -20.14
C VAL A 222 -17.79 -5.54 -18.84
N GLY A 223 -19.14 -5.61 -18.93
CA GLY A 223 -20.00 -5.56 -17.75
C GLY A 223 -19.84 -6.77 -16.82
N GLU A 224 -19.63 -7.97 -17.37
CA GLU A 224 -19.35 -9.18 -16.59
C GLU A 224 -17.96 -9.09 -15.94
N ALA A 225 -16.95 -8.64 -16.67
CA ALA A 225 -15.61 -8.42 -16.15
C ALA A 225 -15.61 -7.40 -15.00
N ALA A 226 -16.31 -6.27 -15.16
CA ALA A 226 -16.45 -5.24 -14.12
C ALA A 226 -17.19 -5.77 -12.88
N THR A 227 -18.20 -6.63 -13.08
CA THR A 227 -18.90 -7.28 -11.96
C THR A 227 -17.96 -8.19 -11.17
N LEU A 228 -17.18 -9.02 -11.86
CA LEU A 228 -16.18 -9.88 -11.21
C LEU A 228 -15.08 -9.08 -10.52
N ALA A 229 -14.61 -7.98 -11.13
CA ALA A 229 -13.63 -7.07 -10.56
C ALA A 229 -14.11 -6.38 -9.26
N GLY A 230 -15.41 -6.26 -9.07
CA GLY A 230 -15.99 -5.75 -7.83
C GLY A 230 -16.04 -6.74 -6.66
N LEU A 231 -15.86 -8.05 -6.91
CA LEU A 231 -16.01 -9.10 -5.89
C LEU A 231 -14.92 -9.14 -4.82
N PRO A 232 -13.63 -8.91 -5.12
CA PRO A 232 -12.55 -9.04 -4.11
C PRO A 232 -12.79 -8.24 -2.85
N ALA A 233 -13.43 -7.08 -2.95
CA ALA A 233 -13.71 -6.20 -1.81
C ALA A 233 -14.57 -6.87 -0.73
N ALA A 234 -15.59 -7.65 -1.12
CA ALA A 234 -16.45 -8.42 -0.23
C ALA A 234 -17.21 -9.51 -1.03
N PRO A 235 -16.59 -10.67 -1.30
CA PRO A 235 -17.14 -11.69 -2.19
C PRO A 235 -18.51 -12.23 -1.75
N SER A 236 -18.77 -12.31 -0.44
CA SER A 236 -20.07 -12.76 0.09
C SER A 236 -21.16 -11.69 -0.01
N VAL A 237 -20.81 -10.41 -0.11
CA VAL A 237 -21.75 -9.28 -0.13
C VAL A 237 -22.10 -8.86 -1.55
N TYR A 238 -21.10 -8.80 -2.44
CA TYR A 238 -21.25 -8.36 -3.82
C TYR A 238 -21.50 -9.50 -4.81
N ASN A 239 -21.69 -10.70 -4.31
CA ASN A 239 -22.00 -11.89 -5.08
C ASN A 239 -23.32 -11.71 -5.87
N PRO A 240 -23.32 -11.83 -7.21
CA PRO A 240 -24.50 -11.65 -8.02
C PRO A 240 -25.63 -12.65 -7.70
N PHE A 241 -25.32 -13.85 -7.22
CA PHE A 241 -26.34 -14.84 -6.81
C PHE A 241 -26.98 -14.49 -5.45
N ALA A 242 -26.19 -13.93 -4.52
CA ALA A 242 -26.70 -13.54 -3.20
C ALA A 242 -27.41 -12.18 -3.23
N SER A 243 -26.91 -11.21 -4.01
CA SER A 243 -27.47 -9.87 -4.08
C SER A 243 -27.17 -9.18 -5.43
N PRO A 244 -28.00 -9.43 -6.47
CA PRO A 244 -27.85 -8.79 -7.78
C PRO A 244 -27.79 -7.26 -7.71
N LYS A 245 -28.62 -6.67 -6.82
CA LYS A 245 -28.65 -5.20 -6.63
C LYS A 245 -27.32 -4.64 -6.12
N ARG A 246 -26.68 -5.29 -5.13
CA ARG A 246 -25.39 -4.87 -4.60
C ARG A 246 -24.27 -5.10 -5.60
N ALA A 247 -24.31 -6.21 -6.33
CA ALA A 247 -23.38 -6.51 -7.41
C ALA A 247 -23.42 -5.41 -8.47
N LYS A 248 -24.63 -4.99 -8.91
CA LYS A 248 -24.82 -3.89 -9.85
C LYS A 248 -24.26 -2.56 -9.33
N ILE A 249 -24.59 -2.16 -8.09
CA ILE A 249 -24.10 -0.92 -7.49
C ILE A 249 -22.56 -0.92 -7.41
N ARG A 250 -21.94 -2.07 -7.15
CA ARG A 250 -20.48 -2.17 -7.05
C ARG A 250 -19.81 -2.15 -8.43
N ARG A 251 -20.48 -2.68 -9.45
CA ARG A 251 -20.00 -2.67 -10.84
C ARG A 251 -19.99 -1.27 -11.43
N ASP A 252 -21.10 -0.52 -11.24
CA ASP A 252 -21.33 0.85 -11.74
C ASP A 252 -20.59 1.90 -10.89
#